data_8d5cdba21e86107c4adb9198d0e2c06b
#
_entry.id   8d5cdba21e86107c4adb9198d0e2c06b
#
_cell.length_a   1.000
_cell.length_b   1.000
_cell.length_c   1.000
_cell.angle_alpha   90.00
_cell.angle_beta   90.00
_cell.angle_gamma   90.00
#
_symmetry.space_group_name_H-M   'P 1'
#
loop_
_entity.id
_entity.type
_entity.pdbx_description
1 polymer ?
#
loop_
_entity_poly.entity_id
_entity_poly.type
_entity_poly.pdbx_seq_one_letter_code
_entity_poly.pdbx_strand_id
1 'polypeptide(L)'
;MRKVKKILYISYDGMTDPLGQSQVIPYLRELTKKGYHFTILSVEKKKRLQESGKQIRQLLTEMGIEWETLTFTARPLFLSKIYDQWKLSATAARLQKQKNFNLIHCRSYVAAAAGLNLFCHYRTPFLFDMRGFWVDERVDSGHWNLRNPLYRLFYKMYKKKEKKYFLQSAHIVSLTQKGKEELINTYAVPAEKVTVIPCCADLGHFNYQKISEEEKQKVKKLLGLKDDSRVLSYLGSLGGWYMADEMLDFFIILKKKIPNVKFLFITKDSREYITGKAKARGISETDILVQPATRNEVPLFLSISNWSVFFIKDVYSKKASSPTKQGEIMAMGIPLICNDIGDTGRIVKESGVGIVIETFDESGYEKLTTSMERLLLIDKENIRQSAQENYDLHHGAISYDKIYQQLVI
;
A
#
# COMPACT_ATOMS: atom_id res chain seq x y z
N MET A 1 -29.44 3.58 26.11
CA MET A 1 -28.88 4.20 24.89
C MET A 1 -27.45 3.70 24.70
N ARG A 2 -27.13 3.09 23.56
CA ARG A 2 -25.73 2.70 23.25
C ARG A 2 -24.90 3.98 23.16
N LYS A 3 -23.82 4.06 23.96
CA LYS A 3 -22.90 5.21 23.97
C LYS A 3 -22.28 5.35 22.55
N VAL A 4 -22.40 6.53 21.96
CA VAL A 4 -21.86 6.81 20.62
C VAL A 4 -20.34 6.67 20.63
N LYS A 5 -19.80 5.81 19.80
CA LYS A 5 -18.36 5.54 19.70
C LYS A 5 -17.71 6.52 18.72
N LYS A 6 -17.14 7.61 19.26
CA LYS A 6 -16.50 8.68 18.48
C LYS A 6 -15.02 8.41 18.29
N ILE A 7 -14.56 8.39 17.04
CA ILE A 7 -13.17 8.11 16.66
C ILE A 7 -12.57 9.32 15.92
N LEU A 8 -11.42 9.81 16.36
CA LEU A 8 -10.61 10.74 15.57
C LEU A 8 -9.60 9.94 14.74
N TYR A 9 -9.75 9.96 13.43
CA TYR A 9 -8.81 9.37 12.48
C TYR A 9 -7.83 10.43 11.99
N ILE A 10 -6.55 10.27 12.31
CA ILE A 10 -5.51 11.24 11.94
C ILE A 10 -4.64 10.64 10.85
N SER A 11 -4.49 11.37 9.73
CA SER A 11 -3.62 10.99 8.62
C SER A 11 -2.81 12.18 8.11
N TYR A 12 -1.51 11.97 7.88
CA TYR A 12 -0.68 12.94 7.19
C TYR A 12 -0.79 12.81 5.66
N ASP A 13 -1.28 11.67 5.18
CA ASP A 13 -1.71 11.48 3.79
C ASP A 13 -3.09 12.10 3.61
N GLY A 14 -3.28 12.84 2.51
CA GLY A 14 -4.57 13.44 2.20
C GLY A 14 -5.61 12.42 1.73
N MET A 15 -6.88 12.71 2.01
CA MET A 15 -8.00 11.91 1.48
C MET A 15 -8.16 12.11 -0.03
N THR A 16 -7.66 13.22 -0.56
CA THR A 16 -7.57 13.47 -2.02
C THR A 16 -6.39 12.75 -2.69
N ASP A 17 -5.45 12.19 -1.92
CA ASP A 17 -4.36 11.36 -2.44
C ASP A 17 -4.87 9.94 -2.78
N PRO A 18 -4.23 9.22 -3.74
CA PRO A 18 -4.59 7.84 -4.09
C PRO A 18 -4.62 6.89 -2.88
N LEU A 19 -3.71 7.07 -1.93
CA LEU A 19 -3.66 6.27 -0.69
C LEU A 19 -4.87 6.54 0.22
N GLY A 20 -5.31 7.80 0.34
CA GLY A 20 -6.53 8.14 1.08
C GLY A 20 -7.75 7.45 0.50
N GLN A 21 -7.89 7.50 -0.83
CA GLN A 21 -9.02 6.92 -1.54
C GLN A 21 -9.02 5.39 -1.54
N SER A 22 -7.86 4.74 -1.58
CA SER A 22 -7.77 3.26 -1.66
C SER A 22 -7.56 2.59 -0.31
N GLN A 23 -6.90 3.23 0.66
CA GLN A 23 -6.45 2.61 1.89
C GLN A 23 -6.99 3.27 3.18
N VAL A 24 -7.85 4.29 3.07
CA VAL A 24 -8.50 4.93 4.24
C VAL A 24 -10.02 4.91 4.07
N ILE A 25 -10.54 5.62 3.09
CA ILE A 25 -11.99 5.79 2.90
C ILE A 25 -12.75 4.45 2.85
N PRO A 26 -12.28 3.40 2.12
CA PRO A 26 -12.99 2.13 2.06
C PRO A 26 -13.09 1.41 3.41
N TYR A 27 -12.04 1.44 4.22
CA TYR A 27 -12.09 0.85 5.58
C TYR A 27 -13.06 1.61 6.49
N LEU A 28 -13.02 2.94 6.47
CA LEU A 28 -13.91 3.75 7.29
C LEU A 28 -15.38 3.58 6.89
N ARG A 29 -15.66 3.37 5.59
CA ARG A 29 -17.00 3.03 5.09
C ARG A 29 -17.55 1.76 5.75
N GLU A 30 -16.74 0.71 5.84
CA GLU A 30 -17.16 -0.54 6.48
C GLU A 30 -17.31 -0.37 8.00
N LEU A 31 -16.47 0.41 8.62
CA LEU A 31 -16.52 0.66 10.06
C LEU A 31 -17.69 1.58 10.48
N THR A 32 -18.11 2.54 9.64
CA THR A 32 -19.32 3.34 9.93
C THR A 32 -20.57 2.48 10.00
N LYS A 33 -20.69 1.44 9.16
CA LYS A 33 -21.79 0.46 9.22
C LYS A 33 -21.85 -0.30 10.55
N LYS A 34 -20.72 -0.35 11.29
CA LYS A 34 -20.63 -0.95 12.63
C LYS A 34 -20.99 0.02 13.78
N GLY A 35 -21.41 1.25 13.45
CA GLY A 35 -21.85 2.26 14.41
C GLY A 35 -20.73 3.13 15.00
N TYR A 36 -19.56 3.19 14.34
CA TYR A 36 -18.50 4.15 14.69
C TYR A 36 -18.73 5.48 13.98
N HIS A 37 -18.55 6.59 14.72
CA HIS A 37 -18.64 7.94 14.21
C HIS A 37 -17.23 8.53 14.04
N PHE A 38 -16.83 8.77 12.81
CA PHE A 38 -15.51 9.27 12.48
C PHE A 38 -15.47 10.77 12.26
N THR A 39 -14.44 11.39 12.80
CA THR A 39 -13.92 12.67 12.31
C THR A 39 -12.54 12.40 11.73
N ILE A 40 -12.33 12.64 10.44
CA ILE A 40 -11.01 12.56 9.81
C ILE A 40 -10.32 13.91 9.97
N LEU A 41 -9.07 13.89 10.42
CA LEU A 41 -8.14 15.02 10.36
C LEU A 41 -7.00 14.65 9.41
N SER A 42 -6.96 15.28 8.23
CA SER A 42 -5.95 14.99 7.19
C SER A 42 -5.20 16.21 6.72
N VAL A 43 -4.00 15.99 6.14
CA VAL A 43 -3.17 17.04 5.57
C VAL A 43 -3.23 16.94 4.05
N GLU A 44 -3.84 17.95 3.41
CA GLU A 44 -4.17 17.93 1.98
C GLU A 44 -3.19 18.78 1.16
N LYS A 45 -2.80 18.29 -0.01
CA LYS A 45 -2.07 19.07 -1.01
C LYS A 45 -3.03 20.05 -1.69
N LYS A 46 -2.73 21.36 -1.66
CA LYS A 46 -3.60 22.42 -2.16
C LYS A 46 -4.18 22.13 -3.55
N LYS A 47 -3.33 21.71 -4.50
CA LYS A 47 -3.75 21.38 -5.87
C LYS A 47 -4.80 20.26 -5.90
N ARG A 48 -4.55 19.15 -5.23
CA ARG A 48 -5.47 17.99 -5.19
C ARG A 48 -6.77 18.32 -4.46
N LEU A 49 -6.69 19.11 -3.38
CA LEU A 49 -7.87 19.55 -2.66
C LEU A 49 -8.77 20.44 -3.56
N GLN A 50 -8.19 21.28 -4.43
CA GLN A 50 -8.93 22.05 -5.41
C GLN A 50 -9.57 21.18 -6.50
N GLU A 51 -8.85 20.14 -6.98
CA GLU A 51 -9.30 19.27 -8.07
C GLU A 51 -10.40 18.30 -7.62
N SER A 52 -10.28 17.66 -6.46
CA SER A 52 -11.17 16.58 -6.02
C SER A 52 -11.78 16.75 -4.62
N GLY A 53 -11.43 17.82 -3.91
CA GLY A 53 -11.86 18.02 -2.53
C GLY A 53 -13.38 18.10 -2.35
N LYS A 54 -14.10 18.70 -3.29
CA LYS A 54 -15.58 18.79 -3.25
C LYS A 54 -16.22 17.40 -3.36
N GLN A 55 -15.73 16.58 -4.28
CA GLN A 55 -16.22 15.21 -4.49
C GLN A 55 -15.94 14.31 -3.28
N ILE A 56 -14.72 14.38 -2.72
CA ILE A 56 -14.36 13.61 -1.53
C ILE A 56 -15.18 14.05 -0.32
N ARG A 57 -15.42 15.37 -0.14
CA ARG A 57 -16.26 15.88 0.95
C ARG A 57 -17.69 15.38 0.86
N GLN A 58 -18.27 15.39 -0.33
CA GLN A 58 -19.60 14.86 -0.57
C GLN A 58 -19.66 13.38 -0.21
N LEU A 59 -18.71 12.57 -0.71
CA LEU A 59 -18.62 11.14 -0.44
C LEU A 59 -18.52 10.84 1.07
N LEU A 60 -17.68 11.57 1.81
CA LEU A 60 -17.53 11.41 3.26
C LEU A 60 -18.80 11.82 4.01
N THR A 61 -19.46 12.89 3.58
CA THR A 61 -20.72 13.34 4.18
C THR A 61 -21.83 12.30 4.00
N GLU A 62 -21.93 11.68 2.83
CA GLU A 62 -22.88 10.59 2.55
C GLU A 62 -22.64 9.34 3.44
N MET A 63 -21.39 9.15 3.88
CA MET A 63 -21.02 8.10 4.84
C MET A 63 -21.20 8.51 6.29
N GLY A 64 -21.62 9.74 6.59
CA GLY A 64 -21.70 10.27 7.94
C GLY A 64 -20.34 10.54 8.60
N ILE A 65 -19.28 10.75 7.78
CA ILE A 65 -17.92 11.03 8.24
C ILE A 65 -17.64 12.53 8.14
N GLU A 66 -17.24 13.12 9.26
CA GLU A 66 -16.79 14.50 9.28
C GLU A 66 -15.33 14.60 8.79
N TRP A 67 -15.01 15.67 8.07
CA TRP A 67 -13.69 15.85 7.52
C TRP A 67 -13.11 17.23 7.78
N GLU A 68 -12.10 17.29 8.61
CA GLU A 68 -11.28 18.46 8.92
C GLU A 68 -9.98 18.39 8.12
N THR A 69 -9.65 19.45 7.39
CA THR A 69 -8.50 19.48 6.50
C THR A 69 -7.47 20.51 6.93
N LEU A 70 -6.19 20.13 6.85
CA LEU A 70 -5.07 21.03 6.98
C LEU A 70 -4.32 21.08 5.65
N THR A 71 -3.82 22.26 5.29
CA THR A 71 -3.02 22.40 4.07
C THR A 71 -1.59 21.99 4.31
N PHE A 72 -1.04 21.14 3.44
CA PHE A 72 0.36 20.72 3.42
C PHE A 72 1.27 21.91 3.14
N THR A 73 2.33 22.08 3.96
CA THR A 73 3.34 23.15 3.81
C THR A 73 4.58 22.56 3.13
N ALA A 74 4.89 23.05 1.92
CA ALA A 74 6.00 22.51 1.12
C ALA A 74 7.37 23.07 1.49
N ARG A 75 7.46 24.35 1.89
CA ARG A 75 8.73 25.07 2.10
C ARG A 75 8.68 25.94 3.35
N PRO A 76 9.84 26.19 4.00
CA PRO A 76 11.14 25.52 3.80
C PRO A 76 11.13 24.07 4.30
N LEU A 77 11.95 23.19 3.67
CA LEU A 77 11.85 21.72 3.78
C LEU A 77 11.81 21.16 5.21
N PHE A 78 12.61 21.69 6.14
CA PHE A 78 12.66 21.20 7.53
C PHE A 78 11.62 21.86 8.43
N LEU A 79 11.55 23.17 8.40
CA LEU A 79 10.64 23.94 9.26
C LEU A 79 9.18 23.66 8.93
N SER A 80 8.85 23.44 7.65
CA SER A 80 7.51 23.08 7.25
C SER A 80 7.01 21.78 7.87
N LYS A 81 7.88 20.77 8.03
CA LYS A 81 7.52 19.50 8.66
C LYS A 81 7.24 19.64 10.16
N ILE A 82 8.04 20.47 10.86
CA ILE A 82 7.83 20.78 12.27
C ILE A 82 6.53 21.58 12.42
N TYR A 83 6.30 22.54 11.54
CA TYR A 83 5.09 23.36 11.54
C TYR A 83 3.84 22.51 11.27
N ASP A 84 3.86 21.67 10.23
CA ASP A 84 2.73 20.77 9.93
C ASP A 84 2.46 19.81 11.08
N GLN A 85 3.51 19.27 11.72
CA GLN A 85 3.38 18.40 12.90
C GLN A 85 2.74 19.12 14.08
N TRP A 86 3.19 20.37 14.36
CA TRP A 86 2.62 21.21 15.41
C TRP A 86 1.15 21.53 15.12
N LYS A 87 0.85 21.99 13.91
CA LYS A 87 -0.49 22.33 13.46
C LYS A 87 -1.45 21.13 13.54
N LEU A 88 -0.98 19.95 13.12
CA LEU A 88 -1.75 18.70 13.23
C LEU A 88 -2.07 18.37 14.70
N SER A 89 -1.07 18.44 15.58
CA SER A 89 -1.23 18.17 17.00
C SER A 89 -2.13 19.19 17.71
N ALA A 90 -1.99 20.47 17.38
CA ALA A 90 -2.82 21.54 17.94
C ALA A 90 -4.30 21.40 17.51
N THR A 91 -4.53 21.10 16.22
CA THR A 91 -5.89 20.86 15.71
C THR A 91 -6.51 19.61 16.30
N ALA A 92 -5.74 18.52 16.43
CA ALA A 92 -6.21 17.30 17.10
C ALA A 92 -6.62 17.55 18.56
N ALA A 93 -5.83 18.36 19.31
CA ALA A 93 -6.14 18.74 20.68
C ALA A 93 -7.42 19.61 20.78
N ARG A 94 -7.60 20.57 19.85
CA ARG A 94 -8.82 21.38 19.75
C ARG A 94 -10.04 20.48 19.51
N LEU A 95 -9.94 19.58 18.54
CA LEU A 95 -11.03 18.64 18.23
C LEU A 95 -11.33 17.70 19.39
N GLN A 96 -10.33 17.21 20.12
CA GLN A 96 -10.52 16.38 21.30
C GLN A 96 -11.31 17.13 22.39
N LYS A 97 -10.96 18.39 22.67
CA LYS A 97 -11.71 19.22 23.64
C LYS A 97 -13.15 19.44 23.24
N GLN A 98 -13.43 19.62 21.95
CA GLN A 98 -14.77 19.93 21.44
C GLN A 98 -15.67 18.69 21.37
N LYS A 99 -15.13 17.52 20.98
CA LYS A 99 -15.91 16.34 20.61
C LYS A 99 -15.77 15.15 21.56
N ASN A 100 -14.76 15.16 22.41
CA ASN A 100 -14.47 14.11 23.38
C ASN A 100 -14.44 12.70 22.76
N PHE A 101 -13.43 12.44 21.89
CA PHE A 101 -13.27 11.16 21.22
C PHE A 101 -12.91 10.04 22.20
N ASN A 102 -13.41 8.84 21.92
CA ASN A 102 -13.14 7.64 22.70
C ASN A 102 -11.81 6.99 22.31
N LEU A 103 -11.40 7.14 21.03
CA LEU A 103 -10.20 6.55 20.46
C LEU A 103 -9.59 7.47 19.40
N ILE A 104 -8.28 7.51 19.35
CA ILE A 104 -7.51 8.18 18.27
C ILE A 104 -6.90 7.11 17.37
N HIS A 105 -7.30 7.02 16.12
CA HIS A 105 -6.66 6.16 15.14
C HIS A 105 -5.57 6.96 14.40
N CYS A 106 -4.32 6.58 14.59
CA CYS A 106 -3.15 7.27 14.06
C CYS A 106 -2.56 6.49 12.88
N ARG A 107 -2.76 7.00 11.64
CA ARG A 107 -2.13 6.44 10.46
C ARG A 107 -0.71 6.97 10.31
N SER A 108 0.27 6.07 10.48
CA SER A 108 1.70 6.35 10.38
C SER A 108 2.25 7.28 11.48
N TYR A 109 3.53 7.57 11.43
CA TYR A 109 4.35 8.17 12.48
C TYR A 109 3.98 9.62 12.82
N VAL A 110 3.65 10.42 11.80
CA VAL A 110 3.28 11.83 12.01
C VAL A 110 1.97 11.92 12.78
N ALA A 111 1.01 11.07 12.47
CA ALA A 111 -0.23 10.96 13.21
C ALA A 111 -0.02 10.40 14.62
N ALA A 112 0.88 9.40 14.78
CA ALA A 112 1.19 8.81 16.08
C ALA A 112 1.78 9.83 17.07
N ALA A 113 2.52 10.82 16.59
CA ALA A 113 3.00 11.91 17.44
C ALA A 113 1.85 12.76 18.02
N ALA A 114 0.82 13.04 17.23
CA ALA A 114 -0.39 13.72 17.69
C ALA A 114 -1.19 12.82 18.67
N GLY A 115 -1.32 11.52 18.35
CA GLY A 115 -1.97 10.53 19.23
C GLY A 115 -1.28 10.41 20.58
N LEU A 116 0.04 10.32 20.61
CA LEU A 116 0.82 10.31 21.86
C LEU A 116 0.61 11.60 22.68
N ASN A 117 0.56 12.75 22.02
CA ASN A 117 0.28 14.02 22.69
C ASN A 117 -1.12 14.01 23.35
N LEU A 118 -2.14 13.53 22.62
CA LEU A 118 -3.50 13.41 23.17
C LEU A 118 -3.58 12.40 24.32
N PHE A 119 -2.85 11.28 24.23
CA PHE A 119 -2.77 10.31 25.32
C PHE A 119 -2.14 10.93 26.58
N CYS A 120 -1.05 11.68 26.42
CA CYS A 120 -0.38 12.32 27.56
C CYS A 120 -1.25 13.35 28.26
N HIS A 121 -2.03 14.15 27.52
CA HIS A 121 -2.80 15.27 28.09
C HIS A 121 -4.25 14.92 28.47
N TYR A 122 -4.90 14.01 27.71
CA TYR A 122 -6.32 13.69 27.87
C TYR A 122 -6.57 12.23 28.24
N ARG A 123 -5.50 11.40 28.31
CA ARG A 123 -5.59 9.95 28.54
C ARG A 123 -6.45 9.22 27.51
N THR A 124 -6.74 9.83 26.37
CA THR A 124 -7.45 9.18 25.28
C THR A 124 -6.56 8.13 24.63
N PRO A 125 -6.98 6.85 24.59
CA PRO A 125 -6.16 5.79 23.98
C PRO A 125 -5.95 6.06 22.50
N PHE A 126 -4.78 5.64 21.97
CA PHE A 126 -4.53 5.71 20.53
C PHE A 126 -4.09 4.38 19.96
N LEU A 127 -4.63 4.06 18.78
CA LEU A 127 -4.21 2.99 17.92
C LEU A 127 -3.10 3.51 17.00
N PHE A 128 -1.97 2.81 16.95
CA PHE A 128 -0.89 3.12 16.02
C PHE A 128 -0.96 2.18 14.79
N ASP A 129 -1.56 2.65 13.71
CA ASP A 129 -1.50 2.00 12.40
C ASP A 129 -0.15 2.35 11.75
N MET A 130 0.85 1.47 11.95
CA MET A 130 2.26 1.77 11.74
C MET A 130 2.63 2.02 10.27
N ARG A 131 2.05 1.28 9.34
CA ARG A 131 2.25 1.37 7.87
C ARG A 131 3.68 1.09 7.38
N GLY A 132 4.56 0.59 8.23
CA GLY A 132 5.96 0.24 7.93
C GLY A 132 6.95 0.89 8.86
N PHE A 133 8.25 0.57 8.72
CA PHE A 133 9.34 1.16 9.50
C PHE A 133 9.81 2.49 8.86
N TRP A 134 9.02 3.55 9.04
CA TRP A 134 9.22 4.82 8.35
C TRP A 134 10.58 5.46 8.62
N VAL A 135 11.11 5.33 9.82
CA VAL A 135 12.41 5.92 10.20
C VAL A 135 13.55 5.25 9.43
N ASP A 136 13.49 3.92 9.35
CA ASP A 136 14.48 3.11 8.62
C ASP A 136 14.31 3.30 7.11
N GLU A 137 13.08 3.47 6.62
CA GLU A 137 12.80 3.75 5.22
C GLU A 137 13.49 5.05 4.74
N ARG A 138 13.66 6.07 5.60
CA ARG A 138 14.40 7.27 5.26
C ARG A 138 15.88 7.01 5.05
N VAL A 139 16.45 6.05 5.75
CA VAL A 139 17.85 5.60 5.59
C VAL A 139 17.96 4.72 4.34
N ASP A 140 17.13 3.70 4.23
CA ASP A 140 17.15 2.73 3.13
C ASP A 140 16.91 3.39 1.76
N SER A 141 16.10 4.47 1.72
CA SER A 141 15.88 5.27 0.51
C SER A 141 17.00 6.24 0.16
N GLY A 142 18.01 6.35 1.02
CA GLY A 142 19.12 7.31 0.85
C GLY A 142 18.78 8.77 1.22
N HIS A 143 17.55 9.06 1.66
CA HIS A 143 17.19 10.41 2.10
C HIS A 143 17.97 10.86 3.34
N TRP A 144 18.30 9.92 4.23
CA TRP A 144 19.11 10.18 5.42
C TRP A 144 20.43 9.39 5.34
N ASN A 145 21.46 10.05 4.85
CA ASN A 145 22.81 9.47 4.86
C ASN A 145 23.39 9.56 6.29
N LEU A 146 23.47 8.42 6.99
CA LEU A 146 23.96 8.34 8.37
C LEU A 146 25.47 8.67 8.55
N ARG A 147 26.21 8.84 7.44
CA ARG A 147 27.58 9.41 7.51
C ARG A 147 27.54 10.89 7.92
N ASN A 148 26.44 11.60 7.62
CA ASN A 148 26.22 12.96 8.06
C ASN A 148 25.79 12.98 9.55
N PRO A 149 26.50 13.67 10.45
CA PRO A 149 26.19 13.71 11.88
C PRO A 149 24.79 14.24 12.20
N LEU A 150 24.28 15.18 11.41
CA LEU A 150 22.94 15.75 11.57
C LEU A 150 21.85 14.70 11.32
N TYR A 151 21.94 13.95 10.20
CA TYR A 151 20.98 12.87 9.92
C TYR A 151 21.09 11.72 10.92
N ARG A 152 22.31 11.43 11.43
CA ARG A 152 22.49 10.45 12.51
C ARG A 152 21.78 10.88 13.80
N LEU A 153 21.84 12.17 14.14
CA LEU A 153 21.13 12.72 15.30
C LEU A 153 19.62 12.62 15.11
N PHE A 154 19.09 12.99 13.93
CA PHE A 154 17.67 12.85 13.62
C PHE A 154 17.21 11.39 13.67
N TYR A 155 17.97 10.48 13.08
CA TYR A 155 17.67 9.06 13.14
C TYR A 155 17.52 8.57 14.59
N LYS A 156 18.52 8.85 15.45
CA LYS A 156 18.47 8.48 16.87
C LYS A 156 17.26 9.08 17.59
N MET A 157 16.96 10.35 17.31
CA MET A 157 15.82 11.04 17.91
C MET A 157 14.48 10.41 17.48
N TYR A 158 14.32 10.11 16.19
CA TYR A 158 13.09 9.49 15.67
C TYR A 158 12.96 8.02 16.10
N LYS A 159 14.04 7.24 16.18
CA LYS A 159 14.02 5.88 16.76
C LYS A 159 13.59 5.90 18.24
N LYS A 160 14.03 6.89 19.01
CA LYS A 160 13.54 7.07 20.40
C LYS A 160 12.04 7.40 20.46
N LYS A 161 11.54 8.24 19.55
CA LYS A 161 10.11 8.54 19.43
C LYS A 161 9.32 7.30 18.98
N GLU A 162 9.80 6.57 17.98
CA GLU A 162 9.24 5.32 17.49
C GLU A 162 9.02 4.32 18.63
N LYS A 163 10.05 4.07 19.44
CA LYS A 163 9.94 3.21 20.63
C LYS A 163 8.83 3.69 21.58
N LYS A 164 8.68 5.01 21.77
CA LYS A 164 7.58 5.55 22.60
C LYS A 164 6.21 5.26 21.98
N TYR A 165 6.06 5.36 20.64
CA TYR A 165 4.80 5.03 19.98
C TYR A 165 4.45 3.55 20.18
N PHE A 166 5.41 2.64 20.03
CA PHE A 166 5.20 1.21 20.27
C PHE A 166 4.78 0.92 21.71
N LEU A 167 5.41 1.55 22.70
CA LEU A 167 5.14 1.27 24.11
C LEU A 167 3.87 1.95 24.60
N GLN A 168 3.55 3.15 24.17
CA GLN A 168 2.45 3.98 24.71
C GLN A 168 1.14 3.86 23.93
N SER A 169 1.15 3.39 22.67
CA SER A 169 -0.09 3.10 21.96
C SER A 169 -0.91 2.02 22.70
N ALA A 170 -2.21 2.10 22.62
CA ALA A 170 -3.08 1.05 23.17
C ALA A 170 -3.01 -0.23 22.34
N HIS A 171 -2.84 -0.11 21.03
CA HIS A 171 -2.66 -1.23 20.10
C HIS A 171 -1.85 -0.79 18.88
N ILE A 172 -1.22 -1.75 18.19
CA ILE A 172 -0.43 -1.52 16.98
C ILE A 172 -0.99 -2.37 15.84
N VAL A 173 -1.11 -1.77 14.65
CA VAL A 173 -1.36 -2.52 13.42
C VAL A 173 -0.06 -2.58 12.63
N SER A 174 0.41 -3.81 12.36
CA SER A 174 1.49 -4.10 11.41
C SER A 174 0.89 -4.54 10.08
N LEU A 175 1.56 -4.23 8.96
CA LEU A 175 1.11 -4.67 7.64
C LEU A 175 1.50 -6.11 7.31
N THR A 176 2.47 -6.69 8.05
CA THR A 176 3.03 -7.99 7.75
C THR A 176 3.33 -8.77 9.04
N GLN A 177 3.36 -10.09 8.91
CA GLN A 177 3.79 -10.96 10.01
C GLN A 177 5.27 -10.73 10.35
N LYS A 178 6.15 -10.58 9.33
CA LYS A 178 7.57 -10.23 9.55
C LYS A 178 7.73 -8.90 10.31
N GLY A 179 6.87 -7.91 10.02
CA GLY A 179 6.84 -6.64 10.77
C GLY A 179 6.38 -6.82 12.23
N LYS A 180 5.38 -7.67 12.48
CA LYS A 180 4.94 -8.03 13.83
C LYS A 180 6.05 -8.73 14.62
N GLU A 181 6.72 -9.70 14.01
CA GLU A 181 7.85 -10.42 14.63
C GLU A 181 8.99 -9.46 15.00
N GLU A 182 9.30 -8.51 14.13
CA GLU A 182 10.30 -7.48 14.41
C GLU A 182 9.90 -6.60 15.62
N LEU A 183 8.63 -6.22 15.75
CA LEU A 183 8.12 -5.47 16.91
C LEU A 183 8.25 -6.27 18.21
N ILE A 184 7.96 -7.56 18.18
CA ILE A 184 8.06 -8.44 19.35
C ILE A 184 9.52 -8.68 19.73
N ASN A 185 10.34 -9.11 18.77
CA ASN A 185 11.69 -9.59 19.03
C ASN A 185 12.69 -8.45 19.29
N THR A 186 12.57 -7.32 18.56
CA THR A 186 13.53 -6.21 18.64
C THR A 186 13.09 -5.12 19.61
N TYR A 187 11.77 -4.86 19.69
CA TYR A 187 11.26 -3.77 20.52
C TYR A 187 10.54 -4.24 21.78
N ALA A 188 10.48 -5.55 22.02
CA ALA A 188 9.82 -6.18 23.16
C ALA A 188 8.33 -5.73 23.32
N VAL A 189 7.63 -5.56 22.20
CA VAL A 189 6.20 -5.25 22.20
C VAL A 189 5.43 -6.54 22.49
N PRO A 190 4.48 -6.55 23.43
CA PRO A 190 3.66 -7.73 23.70
C PRO A 190 2.91 -8.19 22.44
N ALA A 191 2.89 -9.49 22.17
CA ALA A 191 2.31 -10.07 20.95
C ALA A 191 0.81 -9.77 20.78
N GLU A 192 0.06 -9.75 21.90
CA GLU A 192 -1.35 -9.44 21.97
C GLU A 192 -1.68 -7.98 21.62
N LYS A 193 -0.69 -7.11 21.72
CA LYS A 193 -0.79 -5.69 21.36
C LYS A 193 -0.63 -5.44 19.87
N VAL A 194 -0.25 -6.44 19.07
CA VAL A 194 0.04 -6.28 17.65
C VAL A 194 -0.88 -7.16 16.80
N THR A 195 -1.69 -6.54 15.94
CA THR A 195 -2.49 -7.25 14.94
C THR A 195 -1.92 -6.99 13.55
N VAL A 196 -1.85 -8.03 12.72
CA VAL A 196 -1.47 -7.89 11.31
C VAL A 196 -2.72 -7.59 10.48
N ILE A 197 -2.72 -6.46 9.80
CA ILE A 197 -3.74 -6.07 8.81
C ILE A 197 -2.99 -5.56 7.58
N PRO A 198 -2.93 -6.34 6.49
CA PRO A 198 -2.19 -5.97 5.28
C PRO A 198 -2.86 -4.78 4.56
N CYS A 199 -2.23 -4.30 3.50
CA CYS A 199 -2.89 -3.40 2.55
C CYS A 199 -3.92 -4.19 1.76
N CYS A 200 -5.17 -4.21 2.23
CA CYS A 200 -6.25 -4.93 1.58
C CYS A 200 -6.70 -4.26 0.27
N ALA A 201 -7.27 -5.06 -0.61
CA ALA A 201 -7.82 -4.66 -1.89
C ALA A 201 -9.36 -4.72 -1.88
N ASP A 202 -10.00 -3.87 -2.66
CA ASP A 202 -11.44 -3.93 -2.91
C ASP A 202 -11.72 -5.03 -3.95
N LEU A 203 -12.03 -6.23 -3.46
CA LEU A 203 -12.27 -7.40 -4.32
C LEU A 203 -13.58 -7.29 -5.13
N GLY A 204 -14.47 -6.39 -4.74
CA GLY A 204 -15.67 -6.08 -5.51
C GLY A 204 -15.35 -5.25 -6.75
N HIS A 205 -14.33 -4.37 -6.64
CA HIS A 205 -13.81 -3.57 -7.74
C HIS A 205 -12.85 -4.39 -8.62
N PHE A 206 -11.90 -5.11 -8.02
CA PHE A 206 -10.99 -6.02 -8.71
C PHE A 206 -11.66 -7.39 -8.86
N ASN A 207 -12.40 -7.56 -9.94
CA ASN A 207 -13.12 -8.80 -10.23
C ASN A 207 -13.10 -9.11 -11.73
N TYR A 208 -12.34 -10.15 -12.13
CA TYR A 208 -12.19 -10.56 -13.51
C TYR A 208 -13.51 -11.04 -14.16
N GLN A 209 -14.45 -11.53 -13.34
CA GLN A 209 -15.76 -12.02 -13.83
C GLN A 209 -16.66 -10.88 -14.31
N LYS A 210 -16.36 -9.64 -13.94
CA LYS A 210 -17.10 -8.45 -14.39
C LYS A 210 -16.64 -7.90 -15.74
N ILE A 211 -15.59 -8.46 -16.32
CA ILE A 211 -14.97 -7.98 -17.55
C ILE A 211 -15.28 -8.97 -18.67
N SER A 212 -16.01 -8.50 -19.68
CA SER A 212 -16.39 -9.32 -20.82
C SER A 212 -15.20 -9.59 -21.76
N GLU A 213 -15.30 -10.65 -22.56
CA GLU A 213 -14.28 -10.94 -23.58
C GLU A 213 -14.21 -9.83 -24.64
N GLU A 214 -15.33 -9.17 -24.96
CA GLU A 214 -15.36 -8.05 -25.89
C GLU A 214 -14.53 -6.86 -25.36
N GLU A 215 -14.62 -6.56 -24.05
CA GLU A 215 -13.82 -5.52 -23.43
C GLU A 215 -12.33 -5.86 -23.47
N LYS A 216 -11.96 -7.11 -23.19
CA LYS A 216 -10.57 -7.58 -23.30
C LYS A 216 -10.05 -7.46 -24.74
N GLN A 217 -10.84 -7.82 -25.74
CA GLN A 217 -10.48 -7.68 -27.15
C GLN A 217 -10.28 -6.20 -27.55
N LYS A 218 -11.15 -5.30 -27.07
CA LYS A 218 -10.95 -3.84 -27.27
C LYS A 218 -9.63 -3.37 -26.71
N VAL A 219 -9.25 -3.83 -25.49
CA VAL A 219 -7.96 -3.47 -24.87
C VAL A 219 -6.79 -4.05 -25.65
N LYS A 220 -6.86 -5.32 -26.07
CA LYS A 220 -5.82 -5.94 -26.90
C LYS A 220 -5.60 -5.14 -28.19
N LYS A 221 -6.68 -4.79 -28.89
CA LYS A 221 -6.64 -3.99 -30.11
C LYS A 221 -6.05 -2.59 -29.86
N LEU A 222 -6.47 -1.93 -28.76
CA LEU A 222 -5.93 -0.61 -28.34
C LEU A 222 -4.41 -0.66 -28.17
N LEU A 223 -3.90 -1.73 -27.58
CA LEU A 223 -2.47 -1.93 -27.30
C LEU A 223 -1.70 -2.58 -28.47
N GLY A 224 -2.33 -2.83 -29.60
CA GLY A 224 -1.70 -3.45 -30.78
C GLY A 224 -1.25 -4.90 -30.54
N LEU A 225 -1.90 -5.59 -29.60
CA LEU A 225 -1.61 -7.00 -29.31
C LEU A 225 -2.27 -7.94 -30.34
N LYS A 226 -1.53 -8.97 -30.75
CA LYS A 226 -2.07 -10.07 -31.56
C LYS A 226 -2.82 -11.06 -30.65
N ASP A 227 -3.65 -11.91 -31.24
CA ASP A 227 -4.44 -12.90 -30.49
C ASP A 227 -3.57 -13.90 -29.73
N ASP A 228 -2.44 -14.27 -30.30
CA ASP A 228 -1.44 -15.17 -29.71
C ASP A 228 -0.47 -14.49 -28.71
N SER A 229 -0.56 -13.16 -28.56
CA SER A 229 0.33 -12.43 -27.64
C SER A 229 0.15 -12.87 -26.21
N ARG A 230 1.26 -13.14 -25.53
CA ARG A 230 1.30 -13.33 -24.08
C ARG A 230 1.64 -12.00 -23.40
N VAL A 231 1.02 -11.70 -22.27
CA VAL A 231 1.21 -10.44 -21.56
C VAL A 231 1.74 -10.70 -20.16
N LEU A 232 2.96 -10.23 -19.90
CA LEU A 232 3.51 -10.03 -18.56
C LEU A 232 3.13 -8.61 -18.15
N SER A 233 2.56 -8.40 -16.97
CA SER A 233 2.18 -7.06 -16.51
C SER A 233 2.94 -6.63 -15.26
N TYR A 234 3.10 -5.31 -15.11
CA TYR A 234 3.48 -4.63 -13.89
C TYR A 234 2.42 -3.58 -13.56
N LEU A 235 1.98 -3.50 -12.29
CA LEU A 235 0.98 -2.55 -11.83
C LEU A 235 1.57 -1.50 -10.89
N GLY A 236 1.26 -0.23 -11.12
CA GLY A 236 1.52 0.90 -10.23
C GLY A 236 2.82 1.64 -10.49
N SER A 237 3.20 2.58 -9.62
CA SER A 237 4.44 3.33 -9.76
C SER A 237 5.66 2.47 -9.47
N LEU A 238 6.71 2.62 -10.27
CA LEU A 238 8.00 1.98 -10.06
C LEU A 238 8.69 2.55 -8.82
N GLY A 239 8.70 3.88 -8.69
CA GLY A 239 9.33 4.55 -7.56
C GLY A 239 10.76 4.11 -7.30
N GLY A 240 11.26 4.33 -6.06
CA GLY A 240 12.61 3.92 -5.66
C GLY A 240 12.72 2.50 -5.08
N TRP A 241 11.59 1.81 -4.90
CA TRP A 241 11.53 0.53 -4.19
C TRP A 241 11.33 -0.68 -5.08
N TYR A 242 10.73 -0.49 -6.27
CA TYR A 242 10.51 -1.57 -7.22
C TYR A 242 11.69 -1.66 -8.17
N MET A 243 12.17 -2.87 -8.36
CA MET A 243 13.40 -3.21 -9.09
C MET A 243 13.11 -3.33 -10.58
N ALA A 244 12.96 -2.16 -11.25
CA ALA A 244 12.61 -2.10 -12.67
C ALA A 244 13.66 -2.76 -13.57
N ASP A 245 14.92 -2.63 -13.20
CA ASP A 245 16.05 -3.19 -13.95
C ASP A 245 15.99 -4.72 -13.95
N GLU A 246 15.78 -5.32 -12.78
CA GLU A 246 15.68 -6.77 -12.60
C GLU A 246 14.42 -7.35 -13.26
N MET A 247 13.33 -6.59 -13.28
CA MET A 247 12.12 -7.01 -14.02
C MET A 247 12.35 -7.01 -15.53
N LEU A 248 13.12 -6.07 -16.06
CA LEU A 248 13.49 -6.03 -17.48
C LEU A 248 14.51 -7.12 -17.82
N ASP A 249 15.47 -7.40 -16.92
CA ASP A 249 16.46 -8.49 -17.11
C ASP A 249 15.72 -9.85 -17.14
N PHE A 250 14.78 -10.08 -16.24
CA PHE A 250 13.88 -11.24 -16.29
C PHE A 250 13.10 -11.31 -17.61
N PHE A 251 12.55 -10.17 -18.06
CA PHE A 251 11.78 -10.13 -19.31
C PHE A 251 12.62 -10.53 -20.54
N ILE A 252 13.92 -10.20 -20.58
CA ILE A 252 14.83 -10.63 -21.66
C ILE A 252 14.90 -12.16 -21.73
N ILE A 253 15.08 -12.82 -20.59
CA ILE A 253 15.17 -14.29 -20.52
C ILE A 253 13.82 -14.92 -20.89
N LEU A 254 12.72 -14.35 -20.37
CA LEU A 254 11.38 -14.80 -20.74
C LEU A 254 11.10 -14.68 -22.24
N LYS A 255 11.51 -13.57 -22.86
CA LYS A 255 11.33 -13.31 -24.29
C LYS A 255 12.05 -14.32 -25.18
N LYS A 256 13.23 -14.81 -24.76
CA LYS A 256 13.95 -15.87 -25.48
C LYS A 256 13.13 -17.17 -25.53
N LYS A 257 12.34 -17.48 -24.46
CA LYS A 257 11.52 -18.71 -24.37
C LYS A 257 10.13 -18.53 -24.94
N ILE A 258 9.53 -17.35 -24.80
CA ILE A 258 8.18 -17.02 -25.25
C ILE A 258 8.27 -15.80 -26.19
N PRO A 259 8.56 -16.02 -27.50
CA PRO A 259 8.84 -14.92 -28.44
C PRO A 259 7.70 -13.92 -28.63
N ASN A 260 6.44 -14.31 -28.40
CA ASN A 260 5.26 -13.46 -28.53
C ASN A 260 4.87 -12.77 -27.21
N VAL A 261 5.71 -12.83 -26.15
CA VAL A 261 5.44 -12.11 -24.89
C VAL A 261 5.67 -10.61 -25.05
N LYS A 262 4.77 -9.82 -24.45
CA LYS A 262 4.86 -8.36 -24.32
C LYS A 262 4.88 -7.99 -22.85
N PHE A 263 5.58 -6.92 -22.47
CA PHE A 263 5.60 -6.43 -21.11
C PHE A 263 4.75 -5.15 -20.99
N LEU A 264 3.64 -5.25 -20.29
CA LEU A 264 2.68 -4.17 -20.06
C LEU A 264 2.92 -3.52 -18.69
N PHE A 265 3.33 -2.26 -18.69
CA PHE A 265 3.42 -1.42 -17.50
C PHE A 265 2.12 -0.60 -17.35
N ILE A 266 1.27 -0.96 -16.38
CA ILE A 266 0.07 -0.21 -16.03
C ILE A 266 0.48 0.82 -14.96
N THR A 267 0.92 2.00 -15.42
CA THR A 267 1.55 3.01 -14.57
C THR A 267 1.33 4.43 -15.08
N LYS A 268 1.43 5.41 -14.17
CA LYS A 268 1.49 6.85 -14.51
C LYS A 268 2.93 7.38 -14.58
N ASP A 269 3.92 6.52 -14.41
CA ASP A 269 5.32 6.89 -14.59
C ASP A 269 5.62 7.20 -16.06
N SER A 270 6.69 7.95 -16.32
CA SER A 270 7.07 8.37 -17.67
C SER A 270 7.34 7.16 -18.58
N ARG A 271 6.73 7.17 -19.76
CA ARG A 271 6.97 6.18 -20.81
C ARG A 271 8.45 6.19 -21.22
N GLU A 272 9.01 7.39 -21.37
CA GLU A 272 10.41 7.59 -21.78
C GLU A 272 11.40 6.98 -20.78
N TYR A 273 11.07 7.06 -19.48
CA TYR A 273 11.86 6.44 -18.41
C TYR A 273 11.91 4.91 -18.57
N ILE A 274 10.76 4.29 -18.82
CA ILE A 274 10.62 2.82 -18.91
C ILE A 274 11.23 2.32 -20.23
N THR A 275 10.86 2.95 -21.35
CA THR A 275 11.38 2.56 -22.68
C THR A 275 12.87 2.84 -22.81
N GLY A 276 13.38 3.90 -22.18
CA GLY A 276 14.82 4.19 -22.13
C GLY A 276 15.62 3.09 -21.42
N LYS A 277 15.12 2.59 -20.26
CA LYS A 277 15.71 1.46 -19.55
C LYS A 277 15.67 0.16 -20.39
N ALA A 278 14.56 -0.09 -21.07
CA ALA A 278 14.39 -1.25 -21.95
C ALA A 278 15.33 -1.20 -23.14
N LYS A 279 15.44 -0.04 -23.82
CA LYS A 279 16.34 0.19 -24.94
C LYS A 279 17.82 -0.01 -24.56
N ALA A 280 18.22 0.46 -23.38
CA ALA A 280 19.57 0.26 -22.85
C ALA A 280 19.94 -1.23 -22.68
N ARG A 281 18.94 -2.12 -22.62
CA ARG A 281 19.06 -3.58 -22.53
C ARG A 281 18.83 -4.32 -23.85
N GLY A 282 18.68 -3.59 -24.96
CA GLY A 282 18.41 -4.17 -26.27
C GLY A 282 16.98 -4.71 -26.44
N ILE A 283 16.05 -4.36 -25.55
CA ILE A 283 14.64 -4.76 -25.67
C ILE A 283 13.98 -3.88 -26.73
N SER A 284 13.27 -4.51 -27.68
CA SER A 284 12.52 -3.79 -28.71
C SER A 284 11.41 -2.92 -28.08
N GLU A 285 11.25 -1.71 -28.60
CA GLU A 285 10.19 -0.80 -28.14
C GLU A 285 8.79 -1.37 -28.36
N THR A 286 8.64 -2.22 -29.38
CA THR A 286 7.38 -2.92 -29.68
C THR A 286 7.02 -3.98 -28.65
N ASP A 287 7.95 -4.38 -27.78
CA ASP A 287 7.74 -5.38 -26.73
C ASP A 287 7.37 -4.76 -25.38
N ILE A 288 7.52 -3.44 -25.25
CA ILE A 288 7.21 -2.68 -24.03
C ILE A 288 5.98 -1.82 -24.25
N LEU A 289 4.95 -2.09 -23.49
CA LEU A 289 3.70 -1.34 -23.49
C LEU A 289 3.60 -0.53 -22.20
N VAL A 290 3.38 0.77 -22.29
CA VAL A 290 3.21 1.65 -21.13
C VAL A 290 1.84 2.31 -21.23
N GLN A 291 0.97 1.96 -20.29
CA GLN A 291 -0.42 2.41 -20.28
C GLN A 291 -0.73 3.12 -18.94
N PRO A 292 -0.92 4.44 -18.95
CA PRO A 292 -1.49 5.11 -17.79
C PRO A 292 -2.96 4.71 -17.62
N ALA A 293 -3.35 4.47 -16.37
CA ALA A 293 -4.72 4.09 -16.05
C ALA A 293 -5.21 4.82 -14.79
N THR A 294 -6.48 5.16 -14.77
CA THR A 294 -7.20 5.55 -13.57
C THR A 294 -7.53 4.29 -12.75
N ARG A 295 -7.88 4.46 -11.47
CA ARG A 295 -8.27 3.32 -10.62
C ARG A 295 -9.36 2.45 -11.26
N ASN A 296 -10.34 3.08 -11.90
CA ASN A 296 -11.47 2.37 -12.52
C ASN A 296 -11.07 1.56 -13.77
N GLU A 297 -10.03 1.97 -14.47
CA GLU A 297 -9.54 1.30 -15.67
C GLU A 297 -8.54 0.18 -15.37
N VAL A 298 -7.89 0.21 -14.19
CA VAL A 298 -6.86 -0.79 -13.83
C VAL A 298 -7.35 -2.24 -13.98
N PRO A 299 -8.55 -2.63 -13.48
CA PRO A 299 -9.03 -4.02 -13.65
C PRO A 299 -9.12 -4.43 -15.11
N LEU A 300 -9.56 -3.52 -15.98
CA LEU A 300 -9.69 -3.78 -17.42
C LEU A 300 -8.32 -4.06 -18.07
N PHE A 301 -7.30 -3.23 -17.79
CA PHE A 301 -5.96 -3.47 -18.32
C PHE A 301 -5.28 -4.69 -17.70
N LEU A 302 -5.53 -5.00 -16.43
CA LEU A 302 -5.04 -6.23 -15.80
C LEU A 302 -5.66 -7.49 -16.42
N SER A 303 -6.92 -7.43 -16.87
CA SER A 303 -7.68 -8.60 -17.34
C SER A 303 -7.07 -9.34 -18.53
N ILE A 304 -6.19 -8.67 -19.31
CA ILE A 304 -5.47 -9.26 -20.44
C ILE A 304 -4.12 -9.87 -20.08
N SER A 305 -3.72 -9.79 -18.80
CA SER A 305 -2.43 -10.30 -18.32
C SER A 305 -2.47 -11.82 -18.16
N ASN A 306 -1.42 -12.48 -18.64
CA ASN A 306 -1.17 -13.90 -18.38
C ASN A 306 -0.47 -14.09 -17.05
N TRP A 307 0.44 -13.17 -16.72
CA TRP A 307 1.20 -13.13 -15.47
C TRP A 307 1.40 -11.68 -15.04
N SER A 308 1.66 -11.49 -13.76
CA SER A 308 2.11 -10.19 -13.27
C SER A 308 3.37 -10.32 -12.44
N VAL A 309 4.27 -9.34 -12.54
CA VAL A 309 5.55 -9.35 -11.83
C VAL A 309 5.73 -8.06 -11.03
N PHE A 310 6.30 -8.19 -9.84
CA PHE A 310 6.94 -7.09 -9.14
C PHE A 310 8.08 -7.61 -8.26
N PHE A 311 9.20 -6.91 -8.27
CA PHE A 311 10.31 -7.15 -7.37
C PHE A 311 10.53 -5.92 -6.50
N ILE A 312 10.77 -6.13 -5.22
CA ILE A 312 10.97 -5.08 -4.22
C ILE A 312 12.37 -5.23 -3.65
N LYS A 313 13.09 -4.11 -3.45
CA LYS A 313 14.41 -4.10 -2.83
C LYS A 313 14.38 -4.74 -1.45
N ASP A 314 15.30 -5.67 -1.22
CA ASP A 314 15.46 -6.32 0.08
C ASP A 314 16.25 -5.39 1.02
N VAL A 315 15.51 -4.63 1.80
CA VAL A 315 16.04 -3.72 2.82
C VAL A 315 15.21 -3.82 4.10
N TYR A 316 15.80 -3.45 5.23
CA TYR A 316 15.18 -3.61 6.54
C TYR A 316 13.76 -3.05 6.64
N SER A 317 13.55 -1.82 6.16
CA SER A 317 12.24 -1.17 6.26
C SER A 317 11.12 -1.91 5.51
N LYS A 318 11.47 -2.71 4.52
CA LYS A 318 10.51 -3.45 3.69
C LYS A 318 10.02 -4.75 4.32
N LYS A 319 10.58 -5.19 5.44
CA LYS A 319 10.00 -6.28 6.26
C LYS A 319 8.52 -6.02 6.62
N ALA A 320 8.16 -4.76 6.85
CA ALA A 320 6.79 -4.34 7.16
C ALA A 320 6.04 -3.75 5.95
N SER A 321 6.43 -4.09 4.72
CA SER A 321 5.76 -3.64 3.49
C SER A 321 4.75 -4.66 3.00
N SER A 322 3.52 -4.19 2.73
CA SER A 322 2.46 -4.96 2.09
C SER A 322 1.99 -4.20 0.85
N PRO A 323 2.41 -4.59 -0.37
CA PRO A 323 2.02 -3.90 -1.57
C PRO A 323 0.55 -4.19 -1.91
N THR A 324 -0.29 -3.15 -1.97
CA THR A 324 -1.72 -3.28 -2.31
C THR A 324 -1.94 -4.01 -3.64
N LYS A 325 -1.03 -3.78 -4.60
CA LYS A 325 -1.08 -4.41 -5.93
C LYS A 325 -1.09 -5.94 -5.88
N GLN A 326 -0.51 -6.57 -4.86
CA GLN A 326 -0.54 -8.03 -4.72
C GLN A 326 -1.97 -8.53 -4.58
N GLY A 327 -2.74 -7.97 -3.66
CA GLY A 327 -4.15 -8.31 -3.49
C GLY A 327 -4.99 -7.96 -4.73
N GLU A 328 -4.70 -6.82 -5.38
CA GLU A 328 -5.39 -6.40 -6.61
C GLU A 328 -5.15 -7.36 -7.78
N ILE A 329 -3.91 -7.79 -8.02
CA ILE A 329 -3.52 -8.72 -9.07
C ILE A 329 -4.12 -10.11 -8.81
N MET A 330 -3.97 -10.61 -7.57
CA MET A 330 -4.52 -11.92 -7.19
C MET A 330 -6.05 -11.93 -7.28
N ALA A 331 -6.73 -10.83 -6.91
CA ALA A 331 -8.18 -10.68 -7.06
C ALA A 331 -8.66 -10.77 -8.51
N MET A 332 -7.80 -10.41 -9.47
CA MET A 332 -8.04 -10.57 -10.91
C MET A 332 -7.72 -11.98 -11.43
N GLY A 333 -7.37 -12.93 -10.55
CA GLY A 333 -7.04 -14.30 -10.92
C GLY A 333 -5.76 -14.40 -11.76
N ILE A 334 -4.78 -13.52 -11.52
CA ILE A 334 -3.54 -13.45 -12.29
C ILE A 334 -2.40 -14.05 -11.46
N PRO A 335 -1.69 -15.08 -11.97
CA PRO A 335 -0.53 -15.65 -11.31
C PRO A 335 0.57 -14.60 -11.10
N LEU A 336 1.21 -14.65 -9.93
CA LEU A 336 2.14 -13.63 -9.49
C LEU A 336 3.59 -14.11 -9.46
N ILE A 337 4.51 -13.26 -9.93
CA ILE A 337 5.96 -13.45 -9.82
C ILE A 337 6.49 -12.34 -8.91
N CYS A 338 7.07 -12.70 -7.78
CA CYS A 338 7.61 -11.74 -6.81
C CYS A 338 8.85 -12.28 -6.10
N ASN A 339 9.49 -11.45 -5.28
CA ASN A 339 10.50 -11.87 -4.32
C ASN A 339 9.92 -11.88 -2.89
N ASP A 340 10.62 -12.50 -1.95
CA ASP A 340 10.12 -12.69 -0.58
C ASP A 340 10.39 -11.48 0.33
N ILE A 341 9.60 -10.43 0.16
CA ILE A 341 9.67 -9.20 0.94
C ILE A 341 8.40 -9.02 1.78
N GLY A 342 8.55 -8.71 3.06
CA GLY A 342 7.41 -8.74 3.98
C GLY A 342 6.76 -10.13 3.96
N ASP A 343 5.47 -10.18 3.69
CA ASP A 343 4.74 -11.45 3.56
C ASP A 343 4.48 -11.85 2.09
N THR A 344 5.02 -11.11 1.10
CA THR A 344 4.67 -11.31 -0.31
C THR A 344 5.00 -12.71 -0.81
N GLY A 345 6.24 -13.14 -0.60
CA GLY A 345 6.71 -14.45 -1.06
C GLY A 345 6.07 -15.60 -0.28
N ARG A 346 5.92 -15.46 1.03
CA ARG A 346 5.26 -16.46 1.87
C ARG A 346 3.86 -16.75 1.36
N ILE A 347 3.03 -15.72 1.16
CA ILE A 347 1.64 -15.88 0.69
C ILE A 347 1.59 -16.56 -0.68
N VAL A 348 2.45 -16.16 -1.62
CA VAL A 348 2.50 -16.77 -2.96
C VAL A 348 2.89 -18.24 -2.90
N LYS A 349 3.88 -18.60 -2.06
CA LYS A 349 4.34 -20.00 -1.88
C LYS A 349 3.27 -20.86 -1.22
N GLU A 350 2.72 -20.42 -0.09
CA GLU A 350 1.74 -21.19 0.69
C GLU A 350 0.44 -21.42 -0.08
N SER A 351 -0.02 -20.42 -0.85
CA SER A 351 -1.23 -20.53 -1.65
C SER A 351 -1.02 -21.19 -3.02
N GLY A 352 0.23 -21.40 -3.45
CA GLY A 352 0.53 -21.99 -4.76
C GLY A 352 0.07 -21.13 -5.97
N VAL A 353 -0.08 -19.82 -5.79
CA VAL A 353 -0.68 -18.90 -6.79
C VAL A 353 0.35 -18.16 -7.65
N GLY A 354 1.59 -18.58 -7.62
CA GLY A 354 2.66 -17.92 -8.36
C GLY A 354 4.03 -18.51 -8.04
N ILE A 355 5.08 -17.75 -8.35
CA ILE A 355 6.48 -18.14 -8.12
C ILE A 355 7.23 -17.02 -7.41
N VAL A 356 8.12 -17.42 -6.52
CA VAL A 356 9.02 -16.51 -5.79
C VAL A 356 10.43 -16.68 -6.31
N ILE A 357 11.03 -15.58 -6.78
CA ILE A 357 12.45 -15.57 -7.18
C ILE A 357 13.35 -15.58 -5.94
N GLU A 358 14.43 -16.35 -6.02
CA GLU A 358 15.43 -16.48 -4.96
C GLU A 358 16.68 -15.66 -5.24
N THR A 359 17.14 -15.63 -6.51
CA THR A 359 18.32 -14.89 -6.94
C THR A 359 18.04 -14.07 -8.21
N PHE A 360 18.60 -12.86 -8.27
CA PHE A 360 18.45 -11.94 -9.40
C PHE A 360 19.64 -12.07 -10.34
N ASP A 361 19.82 -13.27 -10.88
CA ASP A 361 20.83 -13.63 -11.88
C ASP A 361 20.21 -14.45 -13.02
N GLU A 362 21.00 -14.75 -14.05
CA GLU A 362 20.53 -15.49 -15.22
C GLU A 362 19.93 -16.85 -14.83
N SER A 363 20.56 -17.58 -13.92
CA SER A 363 20.09 -18.89 -13.44
C SER A 363 18.74 -18.77 -12.72
N GLY A 364 18.58 -17.77 -11.85
CA GLY A 364 17.31 -17.50 -11.18
C GLY A 364 16.18 -17.16 -12.16
N TYR A 365 16.46 -16.34 -13.17
CA TYR A 365 15.49 -16.00 -14.21
C TYR A 365 15.16 -17.19 -15.12
N GLU A 366 16.13 -18.01 -15.50
CA GLU A 366 15.89 -19.24 -16.27
C GLU A 366 14.98 -20.21 -15.50
N LYS A 367 15.25 -20.40 -14.22
CA LYS A 367 14.42 -21.23 -13.34
C LYS A 367 12.97 -20.74 -13.27
N LEU A 368 12.76 -19.43 -13.19
CA LEU A 368 11.40 -18.85 -13.26
C LEU A 368 10.73 -19.20 -14.59
N THR A 369 11.45 -19.01 -15.71
CA THR A 369 10.85 -19.18 -17.05
C THR A 369 10.45 -20.63 -17.33
N THR A 370 11.05 -21.62 -16.70
CA THR A 370 10.65 -23.04 -16.87
C THR A 370 9.26 -23.34 -16.32
N SER A 371 8.77 -22.50 -15.40
CA SER A 371 7.48 -22.68 -14.73
C SER A 371 6.37 -21.80 -15.27
N MET A 372 6.67 -20.88 -16.21
CA MET A 372 5.68 -19.88 -16.69
C MET A 372 4.43 -20.51 -17.29
N GLU A 373 4.58 -21.53 -18.14
CA GLU A 373 3.42 -22.21 -18.73
C GLU A 373 2.58 -22.95 -17.69
N ARG A 374 3.23 -23.54 -16.69
CA ARG A 374 2.55 -24.21 -15.56
C ARG A 374 1.67 -23.23 -14.76
N LEU A 375 2.10 -21.98 -14.63
CA LEU A 375 1.32 -20.96 -13.93
C LEU A 375 -0.02 -20.66 -14.61
N LEU A 376 -0.12 -20.85 -15.93
CA LEU A 376 -1.37 -20.66 -16.68
C LEU A 376 -2.41 -21.76 -16.40
N LEU A 377 -1.99 -22.87 -15.82
CA LEU A 377 -2.87 -23.98 -15.44
C LEU A 377 -3.51 -23.77 -14.05
N ILE A 378 -3.07 -22.76 -13.30
CA ILE A 378 -3.67 -22.44 -12.01
C ILE A 378 -5.06 -21.85 -12.25
N ASP A 379 -6.06 -22.43 -11.58
CA ASP A 379 -7.42 -21.91 -11.65
C ASP A 379 -7.48 -20.47 -11.11
N LYS A 380 -8.06 -19.57 -11.89
CA LYS A 380 -8.24 -18.16 -11.53
C LYS A 380 -9.01 -17.98 -10.23
N GLU A 381 -9.98 -18.86 -9.97
CA GLU A 381 -10.76 -18.81 -8.73
C GLU A 381 -9.90 -19.16 -7.51
N ASN A 382 -8.97 -20.13 -7.62
CA ASN A 382 -8.02 -20.44 -6.53
C ASN A 382 -7.12 -19.22 -6.21
N ILE A 383 -6.66 -18.51 -7.25
CA ILE A 383 -5.86 -17.28 -7.05
C ILE A 383 -6.70 -16.21 -6.36
N ARG A 384 -7.94 -16.03 -6.80
CA ARG A 384 -8.87 -15.07 -6.21
C ARG A 384 -9.25 -15.44 -4.78
N GLN A 385 -9.47 -16.72 -4.49
CA GLN A 385 -9.74 -17.19 -3.13
C GLN A 385 -8.56 -16.86 -2.19
N SER A 386 -7.33 -17.06 -2.63
CA SER A 386 -6.15 -16.64 -1.85
C SER A 386 -6.14 -15.12 -1.62
N ALA A 387 -6.59 -14.31 -2.58
CA ALA A 387 -6.75 -12.87 -2.36
C ALA A 387 -7.83 -12.56 -1.32
N GLN A 388 -8.94 -13.31 -1.29
CA GLN A 388 -10.00 -13.15 -0.28
C GLN A 388 -9.50 -13.47 1.12
N GLU A 389 -8.75 -14.55 1.26
CA GLU A 389 -8.21 -14.98 2.56
C GLU A 389 -7.17 -14.00 3.13
N ASN A 390 -6.33 -13.42 2.26
CA ASN A 390 -5.18 -12.62 2.69
C ASN A 390 -5.37 -11.09 2.54
N TYR A 391 -6.22 -10.63 1.61
CA TYR A 391 -6.25 -9.21 1.21
C TYR A 391 -7.66 -8.62 1.11
N ASP A 392 -8.70 -9.32 1.57
CA ASP A 392 -10.06 -8.77 1.50
C ASP A 392 -10.21 -7.56 2.44
N LEU A 393 -10.67 -6.45 1.88
CA LEU A 393 -10.97 -5.22 2.60
C LEU A 393 -11.99 -5.44 3.72
N HIS A 394 -12.98 -6.30 3.49
CA HIS A 394 -14.00 -6.61 4.52
C HIS A 394 -13.38 -7.32 5.72
N HIS A 395 -12.49 -8.30 5.49
CA HIS A 395 -11.74 -8.96 6.56
C HIS A 395 -10.82 -7.99 7.31
N GLY A 396 -10.17 -7.08 6.57
CA GLY A 396 -9.39 -6.01 7.19
C GLY A 396 -10.23 -5.09 8.09
N ALA A 397 -11.41 -4.71 7.64
CA ALA A 397 -12.34 -3.89 8.42
C ALA A 397 -12.88 -4.63 9.67
N ILE A 398 -13.16 -5.94 9.58
CA ILE A 398 -13.51 -6.78 10.73
C ILE A 398 -12.37 -6.81 11.76
N SER A 399 -11.13 -6.89 11.30
CA SER A 399 -9.96 -6.88 12.18
C SER A 399 -9.81 -5.54 12.92
N TYR A 400 -10.02 -4.41 12.25
CA TYR A 400 -10.09 -3.09 12.92
C TYR A 400 -11.27 -2.99 13.87
N ASP A 401 -12.44 -3.54 13.53
CA ASP A 401 -13.61 -3.56 14.43
C ASP A 401 -13.30 -4.30 15.73
N LYS A 402 -12.67 -5.47 15.67
CA LYS A 402 -12.24 -6.23 16.86
C LYS A 402 -11.30 -5.40 17.75
N ILE A 403 -10.33 -4.70 17.16
CA ILE A 403 -9.42 -3.80 17.89
C ILE A 403 -10.22 -2.66 18.54
N TYR A 404 -11.13 -2.03 17.80
CA TYR A 404 -11.92 -0.92 18.34
C TYR A 404 -12.84 -1.35 19.47
N GLN A 405 -13.45 -2.55 19.38
CA GLN A 405 -14.27 -3.10 20.45
C GLN A 405 -13.49 -3.29 21.76
N GLN A 406 -12.21 -3.65 21.68
CA GLN A 406 -11.33 -3.77 22.84
C GLN A 406 -10.91 -2.41 23.43
N LEU A 407 -10.77 -1.38 22.59
CA LEU A 407 -10.21 -0.08 22.99
C LEU A 407 -11.28 0.96 23.36
N VAL A 408 -12.51 0.82 22.85
CA VAL A 408 -13.63 1.75 23.08
C VAL A 408 -14.62 1.09 24.02
N ILE A 409 -14.38 1.24 25.31
CA ILE A 409 -15.25 0.76 26.41
C ILE A 409 -16.32 1.80 26.71
#